data_8cd8917f55b890f9ea9649e09cb7caf0
#
_entry.id   8cd8917f55b890f9ea9649e09cb7caf0
#
_cell.length_a   1.000
_cell.length_b   1.000
_cell.length_c   1.000
_cell.angle_alpha   90.00
_cell.angle_beta   90.00
_cell.angle_gamma   90.00
#
_symmetry.space_group_name_H-M   'P 1'
#
loop_
_entity.id
_entity.type
_entity.pdbx_description
1 polymer ?
#
loop_
_entity_poly.entity_id
_entity_poly.type
_entity_poly.pdbx_seq_one_letter_code
_entity_poly.pdbx_strand_id
1 'polypeptide(L)'
;MFWEFYQQGQIHRASSNASRAEHKAMSVNSELKRVSARIDSLALTCQAMWELLRERTNLTDDDIEARMQMIDLRDGREDGRMHTPVFECVECGRKVSGRHPRCLYCGTEFDQQHLFES
;
A
#
# COMPACT_ATOMS: atom_id res chain seq x y z
N MET A 1 -35.12 29.82 29.04
CA MET A 1 -35.52 28.50 28.54
C MET A 1 -34.97 28.17 27.15
N PHE A 2 -35.16 29.01 26.16
CA PHE A 2 -34.62 28.74 24.81
C PHE A 2 -33.08 28.72 24.77
N TRP A 3 -32.43 29.52 25.53
CA TRP A 3 -30.97 29.63 25.57
C TRP A 3 -30.29 28.37 26.13
N GLU A 4 -30.89 27.76 27.13
CA GLU A 4 -30.38 26.54 27.77
C GLU A 4 -30.48 25.33 26.82
N PHE A 5 -31.58 25.21 26.07
CA PHE A 5 -31.73 24.18 25.04
C PHE A 5 -30.71 24.35 23.89
N TYR A 6 -30.41 25.57 23.50
CA TYR A 6 -29.43 25.88 22.49
C TYR A 6 -28.00 25.51 22.93
N GLN A 7 -27.64 25.86 24.18
CA GLN A 7 -26.36 25.53 24.75
C GLN A 7 -26.18 24.03 24.96
N GLN A 8 -27.17 23.31 25.42
CA GLN A 8 -27.10 21.85 25.54
C GLN A 8 -26.96 21.19 24.18
N GLY A 9 -27.63 21.67 23.16
CA GLY A 9 -27.48 21.17 21.78
C GLY A 9 -26.06 21.39 21.24
N GLN A 10 -25.44 22.51 21.56
CA GLN A 10 -24.04 22.78 21.16
C GLN A 10 -23.04 21.88 21.88
N ILE A 11 -23.23 21.68 23.19
CA ILE A 11 -22.38 20.80 24.00
C ILE A 11 -22.49 19.36 23.50
N HIS A 12 -23.68 18.87 23.19
CA HIS A 12 -23.85 17.53 22.61
C HIS A 12 -23.17 17.36 21.26
N ARG A 13 -23.26 18.36 20.39
CA ARG A 13 -22.57 18.33 19.09
C ARG A 13 -21.06 18.34 19.24
N ALA A 14 -20.52 19.17 20.12
CA ALA A 14 -19.09 19.24 20.39
C ALA A 14 -18.58 17.93 21.00
N SER A 15 -19.29 17.34 21.94
CA SER A 15 -18.97 16.05 22.56
C SER A 15 -19.02 14.91 21.53
N SER A 16 -20.03 14.86 20.67
CA SER A 16 -20.14 13.89 19.61
C SER A 16 -19.02 14.00 18.58
N ASN A 17 -18.64 15.23 18.20
CA ASN A 17 -17.53 15.47 17.29
C ASN A 17 -16.18 15.08 17.91
N ALA A 18 -15.95 15.38 19.19
CA ALA A 18 -14.75 14.98 19.90
C ALA A 18 -14.64 13.45 19.99
N SER A 19 -15.71 12.75 20.31
CA SER A 19 -15.76 11.28 20.33
C SER A 19 -15.47 10.65 18.97
N ARG A 20 -16.01 11.20 17.88
CA ARG A 20 -15.71 10.74 16.51
C ARG A 20 -14.25 10.96 16.13
N ALA A 21 -13.68 12.10 16.49
CA ALA A 21 -12.27 12.40 16.24
C ALA A 21 -11.36 11.45 17.02
N GLU A 22 -11.69 11.12 18.25
CA GLU A 22 -10.96 10.16 19.09
C GLU A 22 -11.01 8.75 18.53
N HIS A 23 -12.19 8.27 18.12
CA HIS A 23 -12.33 6.97 17.43
C HIS A 23 -11.54 6.91 16.13
N LYS A 24 -11.55 7.98 15.35
CA LYS A 24 -10.79 8.06 14.10
C LYS A 24 -9.28 8.05 14.38
N ALA A 25 -8.81 8.74 15.40
CA ALA A 25 -7.40 8.73 15.81
C ALA A 25 -6.95 7.33 16.27
N MET A 26 -7.77 6.63 17.05
CA MET A 26 -7.50 5.24 17.46
C MET A 26 -7.44 4.30 16.27
N SER A 27 -8.35 4.42 15.29
CA SER A 27 -8.37 3.63 14.08
C SER A 27 -7.13 3.85 13.22
N VAL A 28 -6.72 5.10 13.04
CA VAL A 28 -5.48 5.46 12.30
C VAL A 28 -4.25 4.91 13.01
N ASN A 29 -4.18 5.00 14.34
CA ASN A 29 -3.05 4.48 15.10
C ASN A 29 -2.95 2.94 15.01
N SER A 30 -4.07 2.23 15.04
CA SER A 30 -4.14 0.78 14.84
C SER A 30 -3.66 0.40 13.43
N GLU A 31 -4.07 1.15 12.42
CA GLU A 31 -3.66 0.96 11.03
C GLU A 31 -2.14 1.18 10.85
N LEU A 32 -1.60 2.24 11.47
CA LEU A 32 -0.15 2.50 11.48
C LEU A 32 0.65 1.37 12.10
N LYS A 33 0.21 0.81 13.22
CA LYS A 33 0.86 -0.35 13.85
C LYS A 33 0.85 -1.57 12.94
N ARG A 34 -0.25 -1.82 12.25
CA ARG A 34 -0.38 -2.92 11.31
C ARG A 34 0.55 -2.76 10.11
N VAL A 35 0.62 -1.55 9.54
CA VAL A 35 1.53 -1.23 8.44
C VAL A 35 2.99 -1.35 8.87
N SER A 36 3.34 -0.83 10.04
CA SER A 36 4.68 -0.95 10.62
C SER A 36 5.10 -2.41 10.79
N ALA A 37 4.24 -3.27 11.31
CA ALA A 37 4.51 -4.70 11.45
C ALA A 37 4.73 -5.39 10.08
N ARG A 38 4.00 -4.97 9.06
CA ARG A 38 4.21 -5.47 7.68
C ARG A 38 5.55 -5.02 7.11
N ILE A 39 5.93 -3.78 7.34
CA ILE A 39 7.24 -3.26 6.92
C ILE A 39 8.36 -4.02 7.61
N ASP A 40 8.27 -4.27 8.90
CA ASP A 40 9.26 -5.03 9.66
C ASP A 40 9.39 -6.47 9.12
N SER A 41 8.28 -7.12 8.83
CA SER A 41 8.25 -8.45 8.23
C SER A 41 8.87 -8.48 6.83
N LEU A 42 8.57 -7.49 6.00
CA LEU A 42 9.18 -7.35 4.67
C LEU A 42 10.67 -7.09 4.77
N ALA A 43 11.10 -6.21 5.65
CA ALA A 43 12.52 -5.92 5.87
C ALA A 43 13.29 -7.18 6.29
N LEU A 44 12.73 -7.95 7.22
CA LEU A 44 13.32 -9.22 7.65
C LEU A 44 13.41 -10.24 6.50
N THR A 45 12.36 -10.36 5.72
CA THR A 45 12.32 -11.25 4.56
C THR A 45 13.35 -10.83 3.49
N CYS A 46 13.43 -9.54 3.19
CA CYS A 46 14.41 -9.00 2.25
C CYS A 46 15.84 -9.24 2.73
N GLN A 47 16.10 -9.03 4.01
CA GLN A 47 17.41 -9.29 4.60
C GLN A 47 17.78 -10.77 4.48
N ALA A 48 16.89 -11.67 4.83
CA ALA A 48 17.10 -13.11 4.72
C ALA A 48 17.37 -13.54 3.27
N MET A 49 16.60 -13.04 2.33
CA MET A 49 16.80 -13.30 0.90
C MET A 49 18.15 -12.78 0.41
N TRP A 50 18.54 -11.58 0.83
CA TRP A 50 19.81 -10.98 0.46
C TRP A 50 20.99 -11.76 1.01
N GLU A 51 20.96 -12.19 2.27
CA GLU A 51 22.00 -13.03 2.86
C GLU A 51 22.14 -14.36 2.13
N LEU A 52 21.02 -15.04 1.83
CA LEU A 52 21.04 -16.28 1.06
C LEU A 52 21.60 -16.10 -0.37
N LEU A 53 21.32 -14.97 -1.02
CA LEU A 53 21.88 -14.65 -2.33
C LEU A 53 23.40 -14.42 -2.24
N ARG A 54 23.86 -13.70 -1.24
CA ARG A 54 25.31 -13.46 -1.03
C ARG A 54 26.09 -14.73 -0.73
N GLU A 55 25.51 -15.65 0.01
CA GLU A 55 26.14 -16.94 0.32
C GLU A 55 26.30 -17.82 -0.93
N ARG A 56 25.44 -17.67 -1.93
CA ARG A 56 25.40 -18.53 -3.12
C ARG A 56 25.90 -17.87 -4.38
N THR A 57 26.16 -16.58 -4.35
CA THR A 57 26.60 -15.79 -5.51
C THR A 57 27.67 -14.78 -5.11
N ASN A 58 28.29 -14.16 -6.11
CA ASN A 58 29.28 -13.07 -5.90
C ASN A 58 28.62 -11.67 -5.99
N LEU A 59 27.30 -11.57 -5.78
CA LEU A 59 26.59 -10.31 -5.80
C LEU A 59 27.02 -9.39 -4.66
N THR A 60 27.12 -8.12 -4.97
CA THR A 60 27.50 -7.05 -4.02
C THR A 60 26.33 -6.12 -3.74
N ASP A 61 26.48 -5.27 -2.74
CA ASP A 61 25.47 -4.26 -2.43
C ASP A 61 25.31 -3.26 -3.57
N ASP A 62 26.39 -2.94 -4.31
CA ASP A 62 26.35 -2.08 -5.49
C ASP A 62 25.52 -2.71 -6.63
N ASP A 63 25.56 -4.04 -6.79
CA ASP A 63 24.75 -4.74 -7.79
C ASP A 63 23.25 -4.61 -7.49
N ILE A 64 22.85 -4.71 -6.22
CA ILE A 64 21.44 -4.55 -5.84
C ILE A 64 20.98 -3.11 -5.99
N GLU A 65 21.81 -2.12 -5.62
CA GLU A 65 21.49 -0.70 -5.82
C GLU A 65 21.30 -0.35 -7.28
N ALA A 66 22.22 -0.79 -8.14
CA ALA A 66 22.10 -0.62 -9.58
C ALA A 66 20.81 -1.26 -10.14
N ARG A 67 20.45 -2.44 -9.65
CA ARG A 67 19.23 -3.11 -10.05
C ARG A 67 17.97 -2.37 -9.58
N MET A 68 17.98 -1.84 -8.36
CA MET A 68 16.87 -1.04 -7.83
C MET A 68 16.64 0.21 -8.69
N GLN A 69 17.70 0.94 -9.07
CA GLN A 69 17.60 2.08 -9.97
C GLN A 69 17.02 1.70 -11.34
N MET A 70 17.46 0.58 -11.90
CA MET A 70 16.93 0.09 -13.17
C MET A 70 15.42 -0.23 -13.09
N ILE A 71 14.97 -0.78 -11.98
CA ILE A 71 13.55 -1.08 -11.76
C ILE A 71 12.75 0.21 -11.59
N ASP A 72 13.26 1.15 -10.80
CA ASP A 72 12.61 2.44 -10.55
C ASP A 72 12.43 3.27 -11.83
N LEU A 73 13.42 3.24 -12.71
CA LEU A 73 13.38 3.94 -13.99
C LEU A 73 12.49 3.30 -15.06
N ARG A 74 11.93 2.10 -14.84
CA ARG A 74 11.09 1.42 -15.85
C ARG A 74 9.84 2.20 -16.25
N ASP A 75 9.28 2.97 -15.32
CA ASP A 75 8.12 3.83 -15.57
C ASP A 75 8.51 5.27 -16.00
N GLY A 76 9.81 5.55 -16.12
CA GLY A 76 10.36 6.85 -16.49
C GLY A 76 10.44 7.86 -15.34
N ARG A 77 10.25 7.41 -14.10
CA ARG A 77 10.35 8.27 -12.91
C ARG A 77 11.26 7.63 -11.86
N GLU A 78 12.26 8.38 -11.44
CA GLU A 78 13.12 7.98 -10.33
C GLU A 78 12.54 8.51 -9.01
N ASP A 79 11.56 7.80 -8.44
CA ASP A 79 10.86 8.21 -7.22
C ASP A 79 10.93 7.17 -6.09
N GLY A 80 11.69 6.10 -6.26
CA GLY A 80 11.83 5.01 -5.30
C GLY A 80 10.58 4.17 -5.13
N ARG A 81 9.69 4.17 -6.12
CA ARG A 81 8.41 3.45 -6.08
C ARG A 81 8.24 2.54 -7.28
N MET A 82 7.68 1.38 -7.02
CA MET A 82 7.18 0.51 -8.09
C MET A 82 5.75 0.90 -8.42
N HIS A 83 5.53 1.37 -9.66
CA HIS A 83 4.19 1.66 -10.15
C HIS A 83 3.57 0.39 -10.75
N THR A 84 2.34 0.11 -10.35
CA THR A 84 1.60 -1.00 -10.91
C THR A 84 1.05 -0.58 -12.27
N PRO A 85 1.36 -1.31 -13.34
CA PRO A 85 0.87 -0.96 -14.67
C PRO A 85 -0.65 -1.07 -14.74
N VAL A 86 -1.25 -0.19 -15.53
CA VAL A 86 -2.64 -0.27 -15.94
C VAL A 86 -2.68 -0.88 -17.33
N PHE A 87 -3.48 -1.90 -17.53
CA PHE A 87 -3.65 -2.57 -18.82
C PHE A 87 -5.13 -2.71 -19.21
N GLU A 88 -5.39 -3.02 -20.45
CA GLU A 88 -6.74 -3.25 -20.93
C GLU A 88 -7.10 -4.74 -20.79
N CYS A 89 -8.26 -5.00 -20.21
CA CYS A 89 -8.77 -6.36 -20.11
C CYS A 89 -9.08 -6.92 -21.53
N VAL A 90 -8.53 -8.08 -21.85
CA VAL A 90 -8.70 -8.73 -23.16
C VAL A 90 -10.15 -9.11 -23.46
N GLU A 91 -10.97 -9.34 -22.45
CA GLU A 91 -12.36 -9.75 -22.59
C GLU A 91 -13.33 -8.56 -22.68
N CYS A 92 -13.19 -7.57 -21.80
CA CYS A 92 -14.14 -6.45 -21.73
C CYS A 92 -13.57 -5.11 -22.20
N GLY A 93 -12.27 -5.02 -22.53
CA GLY A 93 -11.60 -3.82 -23.04
C GLY A 93 -11.48 -2.66 -22.03
N ARG A 94 -11.84 -2.87 -20.77
CA ARG A 94 -11.74 -1.83 -19.74
C ARG A 94 -10.35 -1.77 -19.14
N LYS A 95 -9.93 -0.58 -18.75
CA LYS A 95 -8.66 -0.36 -18.05
C LYS A 95 -8.76 -0.90 -16.64
N VAL A 96 -7.83 -1.78 -16.28
CA VAL A 96 -7.72 -2.43 -14.98
C VAL A 96 -6.33 -2.26 -14.42
N SER A 97 -6.23 -2.16 -13.10
CA SER A 97 -4.95 -2.10 -12.41
C SER A 97 -4.38 -3.51 -12.27
N GLY A 98 -3.08 -3.68 -12.55
CA GLY A 98 -2.36 -4.93 -12.35
C GLY A 98 -2.28 -5.43 -10.91
N ARG A 99 -2.82 -4.67 -9.94
CA ARG A 99 -2.92 -5.09 -8.53
C ARG A 99 -3.94 -6.21 -8.30
N HIS A 100 -4.89 -6.37 -9.21
CA HIS A 100 -5.97 -7.33 -9.05
C HIS A 100 -5.70 -8.57 -9.88
N PRO A 101 -5.85 -9.77 -9.30
CA PRO A 101 -5.69 -11.02 -10.04
C PRO A 101 -6.83 -11.27 -11.04
N ARG A 102 -7.89 -10.49 -10.96
CA ARG A 102 -9.08 -10.57 -11.81
C ARG A 102 -9.56 -9.21 -12.26
N CYS A 103 -10.15 -9.16 -13.43
CA CYS A 103 -10.88 -7.96 -13.86
C CYS A 103 -12.05 -7.66 -12.91
N LEU A 104 -12.09 -6.46 -12.38
CA LEU A 104 -13.18 -6.03 -11.48
C LEU A 104 -14.53 -5.86 -12.20
N TYR A 105 -14.53 -5.84 -13.53
CA TYR A 105 -15.72 -5.60 -14.33
C TYR A 105 -16.32 -6.89 -14.92
N CYS A 106 -15.49 -7.78 -15.46
CA CYS A 106 -15.98 -9.02 -16.08
C CYS A 106 -15.52 -10.30 -15.37
N GLY A 107 -14.65 -10.20 -14.37
CA GLY A 107 -14.19 -11.33 -13.58
C GLY A 107 -13.13 -12.23 -14.24
N THR A 108 -12.66 -11.89 -15.44
CA THR A 108 -11.59 -12.64 -16.12
C THR A 108 -10.32 -12.65 -15.27
N GLU A 109 -9.73 -13.81 -15.08
CA GLU A 109 -8.46 -13.98 -14.36
C GLU A 109 -7.30 -13.54 -15.25
N PHE A 110 -6.33 -12.87 -14.61
CA PHE A 110 -5.08 -12.48 -15.26
C PHE A 110 -3.95 -13.39 -14.79
N ASP A 111 -3.10 -13.78 -15.72
CA ASP A 111 -1.89 -14.51 -15.40
C ASP A 111 -0.88 -13.55 -14.78
N GLN A 112 -0.75 -13.60 -13.45
CA GLN A 112 0.23 -12.79 -12.72
C GLN A 112 1.62 -13.39 -12.90
N GLN A 113 2.44 -12.73 -13.68
CA GLN A 113 3.80 -13.21 -13.99
C GLN A 113 4.80 -13.03 -12.83
N HIS A 114 4.47 -12.28 -11.77
CA HIS A 114 5.43 -11.97 -10.71
C HIS A 114 4.78 -11.75 -9.34
N LEU A 115 5.37 -12.35 -8.30
CA LEU A 115 4.96 -12.22 -6.89
C LEU A 115 4.98 -10.77 -6.35
N PHE A 116 5.71 -9.87 -6.99
CA PHE A 116 5.90 -8.48 -6.58
C PHE A 116 5.21 -7.47 -7.50
N GLU A 117 4.51 -7.93 -8.54
CA GLU A 117 3.71 -7.07 -9.43
C GLU A 117 2.26 -6.88 -8.99
N SER A 118 1.98 -7.22 -7.73
CA SER A 118 0.63 -7.07 -7.14
C SER A 118 0.48 -5.77 -6.35
#